data_4791f37dcbc369154a9597f0b62737e8
#
_entry.id   4791f37dcbc369154a9597f0b62737e8
#
_cell.length_a   1.000
_cell.length_b   1.000
_cell.length_c   1.000
_cell.angle_alpha   90.00
_cell.angle_beta   90.00
_cell.angle_gamma   90.00
#
_symmetry.space_group_name_H-M   'P 1'
#
loop_
_entity.id
_entity.type
_entity.pdbx_description
1 polymer ?
#
loop_
_entity_poly.entity_id
_entity_poly.type
_entity_poly.pdbx_seq_one_letter_code
_entity_poly.pdbx_strand_id
1 'polypeptide(L)'
;SGVTALCQDQEGQLVGCEFPTDPLDCTAAELEYLHGVHGEKWGFLRLDVLRQFPFPDDCAGNFIPESYVWSQVSQLYRTRHVNEQLRIYWMDAPSLVHGKSDPAKNADGHRRMFAMTLNLEARYVSKAPLRLLRVASQFTRFSLHCHAGLLEQWKSIRPGLPKVLWLLGWPLGCAFYLRDCLRK
;
A
#
# COMPACT_ATOMS: atom_id res chain seq x y z
N SER A 1 9.41 13.16 9.06
CA SER A 1 9.86 12.95 7.67
C SER A 1 9.31 14.00 6.71
N GLY A 2 8.13 14.54 6.95
CA GLY A 2 7.45 15.49 6.07
C GLY A 2 6.14 15.98 6.65
N VAL A 3 5.32 16.56 5.79
CA VAL A 3 3.98 17.05 6.11
C VAL A 3 2.98 16.46 5.13
N THR A 4 1.80 16.08 5.62
CA THR A 4 0.68 15.58 4.81
C THR A 4 -0.58 16.34 5.18
N ALA A 5 -1.34 16.73 4.16
CA ALA A 5 -2.58 17.49 4.27
C ALA A 5 -3.74 16.76 3.56
N LEU A 6 -4.93 17.28 3.70
CA LEU A 6 -6.15 16.76 3.08
C LEU A 6 -6.26 17.19 1.62
N CYS A 7 -7.04 16.42 0.86
CA CYS A 7 -7.49 16.76 -0.47
C CYS A 7 -9.00 17.05 -0.48
N GLN A 8 -9.43 17.95 -1.35
CA GLN A 8 -10.84 18.18 -1.70
C GLN A 8 -11.06 17.83 -3.18
N ASP A 9 -12.30 17.53 -3.55
CA ASP A 9 -12.69 17.39 -4.95
C ASP A 9 -12.93 18.76 -5.62
N GLN A 10 -13.42 18.76 -6.87
CA GLN A 10 -13.73 19.97 -7.64
C GLN A 10 -14.85 20.80 -6.99
N GLU A 11 -15.74 20.18 -6.23
CA GLU A 11 -16.88 20.80 -5.54
C GLU A 11 -16.51 21.27 -4.12
N GLY A 12 -15.25 21.10 -3.70
CA GLY A 12 -14.75 21.46 -2.37
C GLY A 12 -15.11 20.46 -1.28
N GLN A 13 -15.59 19.26 -1.63
CA GLN A 13 -15.87 18.22 -0.66
C GLN A 13 -14.60 17.46 -0.27
N LEU A 14 -14.48 17.10 1.00
CA LEU A 14 -13.34 16.35 1.51
C LEU A 14 -13.24 14.96 0.86
N VAL A 15 -12.07 14.63 0.30
CA VAL A 15 -11.79 13.30 -0.24
C VAL A 15 -11.26 12.37 0.87
N GLY A 16 -12.14 11.59 1.44
CA GLY A 16 -11.84 10.66 2.53
C GLY A 16 -12.28 11.18 3.90
N CYS A 17 -11.36 11.16 4.88
CA CYS A 17 -11.67 11.63 6.24
C CYS A 17 -10.54 12.51 6.79
N GLU A 18 -10.88 13.30 7.80
CA GLU A 18 -9.93 14.12 8.57
C GLU A 18 -9.00 13.26 9.43
N PHE A 19 -7.91 13.86 9.86
CA PHE A 19 -7.07 13.32 10.93
C PHE A 19 -7.74 13.53 12.30
N PRO A 20 -7.61 12.59 13.25
CA PRO A 20 -8.33 12.65 14.52
C PRO A 20 -7.90 13.81 15.44
N THR A 21 -6.73 14.37 15.19
CA THR A 21 -6.21 15.57 15.86
C THR A 21 -5.44 16.43 14.86
N ASP A 22 -5.37 17.73 15.11
CA ASP A 22 -4.64 18.70 14.30
C ASP A 22 -3.66 19.54 15.15
N PRO A 23 -2.34 19.40 14.94
CA PRO A 23 -1.68 18.43 14.08
C PRO A 23 -1.62 17.02 14.71
N LEU A 24 -1.46 15.99 13.84
CA LEU A 24 -1.18 14.62 14.25
C LEU A 24 0.22 14.21 13.78
N ASP A 25 1.10 13.86 14.73
CA ASP A 25 2.43 13.34 14.41
C ASP A 25 2.44 11.82 14.59
N CYS A 26 2.39 11.06 13.49
CA CYS A 26 2.42 9.60 13.51
C CYS A 26 3.12 9.02 12.27
N THR A 27 3.35 7.72 12.26
CA THR A 27 3.82 7.01 11.06
C THR A 27 2.66 6.73 10.11
N ALA A 28 2.95 6.48 8.82
CA ALA A 28 1.92 6.11 7.84
C ALA A 28 1.17 4.83 8.26
N ALA A 29 1.87 3.85 8.84
CA ALA A 29 1.25 2.64 9.35
C ALA A 29 0.33 2.91 10.57
N GLU A 30 0.75 3.74 11.52
CA GLU A 30 -0.12 4.15 12.64
C GLU A 30 -1.36 4.89 12.14
N LEU A 31 -1.19 5.80 11.19
CA LEU A 31 -2.30 6.54 10.58
C LEU A 31 -3.37 5.59 10.02
N GLU A 32 -2.93 4.58 9.30
CA GLU A 32 -3.79 3.61 8.64
C GLU A 32 -4.40 2.59 9.61
N TYR A 33 -3.57 1.96 10.46
CA TYR A 33 -3.99 0.83 11.30
C TYR A 33 -4.55 1.22 12.67
N LEU A 34 -4.13 2.34 13.23
CA LEU A 34 -4.58 2.78 14.56
C LEU A 34 -5.65 3.87 14.47
N HIS A 35 -5.54 4.76 13.50
CA HIS A 35 -6.46 5.88 13.35
C HIS A 35 -7.51 5.66 12.26
N GLY A 36 -7.35 4.65 11.40
CA GLY A 36 -8.33 4.32 10.36
C GLY A 36 -8.49 5.40 9.29
N VAL A 37 -7.51 6.28 9.16
CA VAL A 37 -7.56 7.38 8.18
C VAL A 37 -7.46 6.83 6.76
N HIS A 38 -8.37 7.26 5.90
CA HIS A 38 -8.48 6.81 4.52
C HIS A 38 -8.76 7.99 3.56
N GLY A 39 -8.78 7.69 2.26
CA GLY A 39 -8.94 8.66 1.19
C GLY A 39 -7.60 9.29 0.77
N GLU A 40 -7.68 10.08 -0.29
CA GLU A 40 -6.50 10.72 -0.86
C GLU A 40 -5.92 11.77 0.09
N LYS A 41 -4.61 11.77 0.20
CA LYS A 41 -3.86 12.75 0.98
C LYS A 41 -2.75 13.33 0.11
N TRP A 42 -2.39 14.56 0.36
CA TRP A 42 -1.30 15.22 -0.34
C TRP A 42 -0.23 15.68 0.64
N GLY A 43 1.03 15.59 0.21
CA GLY A 43 2.11 16.06 1.07
C GLY A 43 3.47 15.98 0.40
N PHE A 44 4.47 16.27 1.17
CA PHE A 44 5.86 16.17 0.76
C PHE A 44 6.71 15.59 1.87
N LEU A 45 7.77 14.91 1.46
CA LEU A 45 8.80 14.37 2.34
C LEU A 45 10.09 15.15 2.18
N ARG A 46 10.88 15.17 3.23
CA ARG A 46 12.25 15.67 3.17
C ARG A 46 13.05 14.80 2.20
N LEU A 47 13.78 15.46 1.32
CA LEU A 47 14.55 14.78 0.28
C LEU A 47 15.64 13.86 0.84
N ASP A 48 16.27 14.24 1.95
CA ASP A 48 17.28 13.41 2.64
C ASP A 48 16.70 12.13 3.23
N VAL A 49 15.42 12.14 3.62
CA VAL A 49 14.69 10.95 4.03
C VAL A 49 14.34 10.08 2.81
N LEU A 50 13.75 10.69 1.77
CA LEU A 50 13.32 9.95 0.58
C LEU A 50 14.48 9.23 -0.11
N ARG A 51 15.66 9.83 -0.16
CA ARG A 51 16.88 9.24 -0.74
C ARG A 51 17.36 7.97 -0.04
N GLN A 52 16.94 7.71 1.20
CA GLN A 52 17.29 6.49 1.94
C GLN A 52 16.44 5.28 1.49
N PHE A 53 15.33 5.51 0.82
CA PHE A 53 14.37 4.49 0.40
C PHE A 53 14.04 4.60 -1.08
N PRO A 54 15.01 4.34 -1.98
CA PRO A 54 14.77 4.44 -3.41
C PRO A 54 13.76 3.39 -3.88
N PHE A 55 13.04 3.70 -4.95
CA PHE A 55 12.31 2.68 -5.69
C PHE A 55 13.29 1.71 -6.35
N PRO A 56 12.98 0.41 -6.43
CA PRO A 56 13.83 -0.54 -7.13
C PRO A 56 13.81 -0.28 -8.65
N ASP A 57 15.00 -0.25 -9.24
CA ASP A 57 15.19 0.01 -10.68
C ASP A 57 14.98 -1.26 -11.53
N ASP A 58 14.98 -2.44 -10.89
CA ASP A 58 14.88 -3.76 -11.53
C ASP A 58 13.45 -4.34 -11.55
N CYS A 59 12.43 -3.51 -11.39
CA CYS A 59 11.04 -3.94 -11.39
C CYS A 59 10.57 -4.22 -12.82
N ALA A 60 10.01 -5.40 -13.05
CA ALA A 60 9.35 -5.72 -14.30
C ALA A 60 8.04 -4.91 -14.43
N GLY A 61 7.95 -4.11 -15.50
CA GLY A 61 6.89 -3.12 -15.69
C GLY A 61 7.31 -1.74 -15.21
N ASN A 62 6.46 -0.74 -15.45
CA ASN A 62 6.79 0.67 -15.24
C ASN A 62 6.06 1.28 -14.02
N PHE A 63 5.54 0.45 -13.12
CA PHE A 63 4.74 0.92 -12.00
C PHE A 63 5.01 0.12 -10.72
N ILE A 64 5.39 0.83 -9.68
CA ILE A 64 5.43 0.34 -8.31
C ILE A 64 4.55 1.28 -7.47
N PRO A 65 3.58 0.76 -6.70
CA PRO A 65 2.80 1.61 -5.81
C PRO A 65 3.67 2.35 -4.80
N GLU A 66 3.41 3.63 -4.58
CA GLU A 66 4.19 4.51 -3.70
C GLU A 66 4.24 4.01 -2.26
N SER A 67 3.23 3.27 -1.81
CA SER A 67 3.20 2.62 -0.49
C SER A 67 4.38 1.67 -0.26
N TYR A 68 5.05 1.19 -1.31
CA TYR A 68 6.33 0.48 -1.19
C TYR A 68 7.39 1.31 -0.44
N VAL A 69 7.48 2.59 -0.73
CA VAL A 69 8.41 3.53 -0.07
C VAL A 69 7.83 3.98 1.29
N TRP A 70 6.54 4.30 1.34
CA TRP A 70 5.91 4.81 2.56
C TRP A 70 5.95 3.82 3.71
N SER A 71 5.75 2.51 3.45
CA SER A 71 5.89 1.46 4.46
C SER A 71 7.31 1.39 5.05
N GLN A 72 8.34 1.64 4.26
CA GLN A 72 9.72 1.66 4.72
C GLN A 72 10.02 2.93 5.53
N VAL A 73 9.67 4.10 5.03
CA VAL A 73 9.82 5.38 5.74
C VAL A 73 9.14 5.31 7.11
N SER A 74 7.95 4.72 7.19
CA SER A 74 7.17 4.61 8.42
C SER A 74 7.79 3.72 9.51
N GLN A 75 8.83 2.94 9.19
CA GLN A 75 9.56 2.19 10.22
C GLN A 75 10.49 3.07 11.06
N LEU A 76 10.94 4.20 10.53
CA LEU A 76 11.96 5.04 11.13
C LEU A 76 11.51 6.47 11.40
N TYR A 77 10.51 6.95 10.65
CA TYR A 77 10.13 8.36 10.65
C TYR A 77 8.63 8.56 10.86
N ARG A 78 8.31 9.59 11.64
CA ARG A 78 6.95 10.14 11.74
C ARG A 78 6.76 11.25 10.71
N THR A 79 5.51 11.44 10.30
CA THR A 79 5.04 12.53 9.42
C THR A 79 4.04 13.38 10.19
N ARG A 80 4.06 14.68 9.98
CA ARG A 80 3.05 15.58 10.51
C ARG A 80 1.85 15.62 9.57
N HIS A 81 0.67 15.42 10.12
CA HIS A 81 -0.59 15.47 9.38
C HIS A 81 -1.41 16.67 9.88
N VAL A 82 -1.94 17.47 8.93
CA VAL A 82 -2.70 18.68 9.21
C VAL A 82 -4.05 18.66 8.51
N ASN A 83 -5.11 19.13 9.18
CA ASN A 83 -6.47 19.15 8.66
C ASN A 83 -6.74 20.36 7.72
N GLU A 84 -5.77 20.66 6.87
CA GLU A 84 -5.89 21.68 5.84
C GLU A 84 -6.08 21.04 4.46
N GLN A 85 -7.05 21.53 3.69
CA GLN A 85 -7.33 21.05 2.33
C GLN A 85 -6.46 21.81 1.33
N LEU A 86 -5.26 21.28 1.06
CA LEU A 86 -4.23 21.97 0.26
C LEU A 86 -4.17 21.53 -1.20
N ARG A 87 -4.95 20.53 -1.62
CA ARG A 87 -4.95 20.02 -2.99
C ARG A 87 -6.36 19.75 -3.49
N ILE A 88 -6.66 20.15 -4.73
CA ILE A 88 -7.84 19.68 -5.47
C ILE A 88 -7.48 18.36 -6.15
N TYR A 89 -8.24 17.31 -5.85
CA TYR A 89 -8.13 15.99 -6.46
C TYR A 89 -9.25 15.80 -7.49
N TRP A 90 -8.88 15.75 -8.77
CA TRP A 90 -9.82 15.58 -9.88
C TRP A 90 -10.30 14.14 -9.98
N MET A 91 -11.56 13.89 -9.64
CA MET A 91 -12.15 12.56 -9.59
C MET A 91 -12.46 11.96 -10.98
N ASP A 92 -12.67 12.80 -11.97
CA ASP A 92 -13.06 12.47 -13.35
C ASP A 92 -11.88 12.44 -14.34
N ALA A 93 -10.69 12.80 -13.90
CA ALA A 93 -9.51 12.79 -14.75
C ALA A 93 -9.08 11.35 -15.10
N PRO A 94 -8.61 11.09 -16.35
CA PRO A 94 -8.00 9.82 -16.70
C PRO A 94 -6.87 9.46 -15.72
N SER A 95 -7.00 8.33 -15.04
CA SER A 95 -6.09 7.92 -13.96
C SER A 95 -5.55 6.53 -14.19
N LEU A 96 -4.25 6.35 -13.87
CA LEU A 96 -3.61 5.03 -13.85
C LEU A 96 -4.18 4.14 -12.73
N VAL A 97 -4.77 4.75 -11.69
CA VAL A 97 -5.31 4.04 -10.52
C VAL A 97 -6.76 3.62 -10.73
N HIS A 98 -7.58 4.43 -11.40
CA HIS A 98 -9.01 4.19 -11.59
C HIS A 98 -9.36 3.48 -12.90
N GLY A 99 -8.40 3.29 -13.81
CA GLY A 99 -8.61 2.56 -15.06
C GLY A 99 -8.72 1.05 -14.84
N LYS A 100 -9.49 0.36 -15.71
CA LYS A 100 -9.45 -1.12 -15.81
C LYS A 100 -8.05 -1.51 -16.35
N SER A 101 -7.10 -1.74 -15.46
CA SER A 101 -5.78 -2.25 -15.84
C SER A 101 -5.76 -3.78 -15.76
N ASP A 102 -5.07 -4.42 -16.70
CA ASP A 102 -4.75 -5.85 -16.59
C ASP A 102 -3.87 -6.06 -15.35
N PRO A 103 -4.30 -6.86 -14.35
CA PRO A 103 -3.51 -7.11 -13.16
C PRO A 103 -2.10 -7.67 -13.45
N ALA A 104 -1.93 -8.35 -14.57
CA ALA A 104 -0.63 -8.92 -14.96
C ALA A 104 0.37 -7.83 -15.40
N LYS A 105 -0.08 -6.71 -15.95
CA LYS A 105 0.79 -5.68 -16.51
C LYS A 105 1.78 -5.07 -15.51
N ASN A 106 1.35 -4.89 -14.25
CA ASN A 106 2.15 -4.28 -13.19
C ASN A 106 2.31 -5.23 -11.99
N ALA A 107 2.23 -6.54 -12.23
CA ALA A 107 2.18 -7.55 -11.19
C ALA A 107 3.41 -7.53 -10.27
N ASP A 108 4.61 -7.33 -10.82
CA ASP A 108 5.85 -7.34 -10.04
C ASP A 108 5.92 -6.19 -9.03
N GLY A 109 5.55 -4.99 -9.44
CA GLY A 109 5.50 -3.85 -8.52
C GLY A 109 4.50 -4.03 -7.38
N HIS A 110 3.31 -4.56 -7.69
CA HIS A 110 2.32 -4.89 -6.67
C HIS A 110 2.80 -6.02 -5.75
N ARG A 111 3.40 -7.08 -6.30
CA ARG A 111 3.97 -8.19 -5.53
C ARG A 111 5.00 -7.69 -4.52
N ARG A 112 5.94 -6.85 -4.96
CA ARG A 112 6.98 -6.26 -4.11
C ARG A 112 6.37 -5.38 -3.03
N MET A 113 5.41 -4.54 -3.37
CA MET A 113 4.72 -3.68 -2.41
C MET A 113 3.98 -4.52 -1.35
N PHE A 114 3.18 -5.52 -1.73
CA PHE A 114 2.45 -6.34 -0.78
C PHE A 114 3.38 -7.22 0.08
N ALA A 115 4.50 -7.73 -0.47
CA ALA A 115 5.52 -8.40 0.32
C ALA A 115 6.14 -7.46 1.36
N MET A 116 6.46 -6.22 0.97
CA MET A 116 7.01 -5.20 1.86
C MET A 116 6.05 -4.88 3.00
N THR A 117 4.78 -4.58 2.67
CA THR A 117 3.72 -4.31 3.64
C THR A 117 3.55 -5.48 4.61
N LEU A 118 3.44 -6.72 4.11
CA LEU A 118 3.27 -7.89 4.95
C LEU A 118 4.46 -8.09 5.90
N ASN A 119 5.68 -7.89 5.41
CA ASN A 119 6.91 -8.06 6.20
C ASN A 119 7.10 -6.99 7.28
N LEU A 120 6.63 -5.77 7.06
CA LEU A 120 6.86 -4.64 7.96
C LEU A 120 5.67 -4.36 8.88
N GLU A 121 4.45 -4.66 8.43
CA GLU A 121 3.22 -4.21 9.08
C GLU A 121 2.40 -5.34 9.71
N ALA A 122 2.82 -6.61 9.58
CA ALA A 122 2.12 -7.76 10.19
C ALA A 122 1.85 -7.59 11.69
N ARG A 123 2.68 -6.82 12.41
CA ARG A 123 2.51 -6.50 13.84
C ARG A 123 1.18 -5.82 14.17
N TYR A 124 0.53 -5.19 13.20
CA TYR A 124 -0.78 -4.55 13.36
C TYR A 124 -1.97 -5.53 13.20
N VAL A 125 -1.73 -6.84 13.10
CA VAL A 125 -2.79 -7.83 12.86
C VAL A 125 -3.90 -7.78 13.91
N SER A 126 -3.59 -7.51 15.17
CA SER A 126 -4.60 -7.37 16.24
C SER A 126 -5.53 -6.16 16.03
N LYS A 127 -5.11 -5.16 15.26
CA LYS A 127 -5.90 -3.95 14.96
C LYS A 127 -6.65 -4.05 13.64
N ALA A 128 -6.07 -4.71 12.64
CA ALA A 128 -6.64 -4.81 11.30
C ALA A 128 -6.45 -6.21 10.68
N PRO A 129 -7.03 -7.29 11.27
CA PRO A 129 -6.78 -8.66 10.84
C PRO A 129 -7.24 -8.92 9.41
N LEU A 130 -8.43 -8.47 9.02
CA LEU A 130 -8.98 -8.69 7.68
C LEU A 130 -8.19 -7.92 6.61
N ARG A 131 -7.68 -6.73 6.96
CA ARG A 131 -6.85 -5.94 6.04
C ARG A 131 -5.53 -6.64 5.76
N LEU A 132 -4.84 -7.13 6.79
CA LEU A 132 -3.57 -7.84 6.62
C LEU A 132 -3.75 -9.20 5.96
N LEU A 133 -4.87 -9.88 6.19
CA LEU A 133 -5.22 -11.08 5.44
C LEU A 133 -5.44 -10.77 3.95
N ARG A 134 -6.07 -9.63 3.63
CA ARG A 134 -6.21 -9.15 2.24
C ARG A 134 -4.84 -8.80 1.63
N VAL A 135 -3.94 -8.15 2.36
CA VAL A 135 -2.55 -7.90 1.91
C VAL A 135 -1.85 -9.20 1.55
N ALA A 136 -1.92 -10.22 2.42
CA ALA A 136 -1.34 -11.54 2.18
C ALA A 136 -1.94 -12.22 0.95
N SER A 137 -3.26 -12.12 0.76
CA SER A 137 -3.95 -12.65 -0.42
C SER A 137 -3.54 -11.94 -1.71
N GLN A 138 -3.40 -10.61 -1.67
CA GLN A 138 -2.93 -9.84 -2.83
C GLN A 138 -1.46 -10.16 -3.16
N PHE A 139 -0.60 -10.36 -2.15
CA PHE A 139 0.76 -10.84 -2.40
C PHE A 139 0.77 -12.15 -3.19
N THR A 140 -0.03 -13.14 -2.78
CA THR A 140 -0.16 -14.42 -3.50
C THR A 140 -0.71 -14.21 -4.92
N ARG A 141 -1.80 -13.44 -5.08
CA ARG A 141 -2.41 -13.13 -6.39
C ARG A 141 -1.37 -12.58 -7.38
N PHE A 142 -0.64 -11.54 -6.99
CA PHE A 142 0.36 -10.90 -7.86
C PHE A 142 1.62 -11.75 -8.03
N SER A 143 1.98 -12.58 -7.04
CA SER A 143 3.05 -13.58 -7.20
C SER A 143 2.73 -14.60 -8.29
N LEU A 144 1.48 -15.07 -8.37
CA LEU A 144 1.02 -15.98 -9.41
C LEU A 144 1.03 -15.31 -10.78
N HIS A 145 0.64 -14.05 -10.89
CA HIS A 145 0.78 -13.29 -12.15
C HIS A 145 2.24 -13.12 -12.60
N CYS A 146 3.19 -13.11 -11.67
CA CYS A 146 4.63 -13.12 -11.94
C CYS A 146 5.20 -14.53 -12.14
N HIS A 147 4.38 -15.58 -12.18
CA HIS A 147 4.81 -16.98 -12.23
C HIS A 147 5.72 -17.42 -11.08
N ALA A 148 5.69 -16.70 -9.95
CA ALA A 148 6.48 -17.02 -8.77
C ALA A 148 5.95 -18.26 -8.06
N GLY A 149 6.77 -19.30 -7.98
CA GLY A 149 6.43 -20.56 -7.31
C GLY A 149 6.32 -20.41 -5.78
N LEU A 150 5.76 -21.45 -5.13
CA LEU A 150 5.56 -21.44 -3.66
C LEU A 150 6.85 -21.19 -2.89
N LEU A 151 7.96 -21.78 -3.31
CA LEU A 151 9.24 -21.61 -2.63
C LEU A 151 9.77 -20.18 -2.73
N GLU A 152 9.57 -19.52 -3.86
CA GLU A 152 9.93 -18.12 -4.06
C GLU A 152 9.07 -17.21 -3.19
N GLN A 153 7.75 -17.43 -3.17
CA GLN A 153 6.84 -16.70 -2.28
C GLN A 153 7.25 -16.87 -0.82
N TRP A 154 7.53 -18.11 -0.38
CA TRP A 154 7.97 -18.42 0.97
C TRP A 154 9.25 -17.69 1.35
N LYS A 155 10.23 -17.61 0.45
CA LYS A 155 11.51 -16.90 0.66
C LYS A 155 11.34 -15.38 0.71
N SER A 156 10.35 -14.83 0.03
CA SER A 156 10.06 -13.39 0.00
C SER A 156 9.43 -12.88 1.30
N ILE A 157 8.88 -13.77 2.13
CA ILE A 157 8.18 -13.43 3.37
C ILE A 157 9.06 -13.76 4.58
N ARG A 158 9.20 -12.78 5.48
CA ARG A 158 9.95 -12.92 6.73
C ARG A 158 9.34 -14.01 7.63
N PRO A 159 10.15 -14.72 8.40
CA PRO A 159 9.67 -15.74 9.34
C PRO A 159 8.75 -15.12 10.42
N GLY A 160 7.93 -15.98 11.05
CA GLY A 160 6.99 -15.58 12.10
C GLY A 160 5.63 -15.17 11.55
N LEU A 161 5.03 -14.15 12.13
CA LEU A 161 3.66 -13.70 11.84
C LEU A 161 3.38 -13.40 10.35
N PRO A 162 4.29 -12.77 9.58
CA PRO A 162 4.09 -12.59 8.14
C PRO A 162 3.83 -13.91 7.38
N LYS A 163 4.57 -14.99 7.71
CA LYS A 163 4.35 -16.30 7.08
C LYS A 163 3.03 -16.94 7.46
N VAL A 164 2.61 -16.78 8.71
CA VAL A 164 1.30 -17.27 9.15
C VAL A 164 0.18 -16.56 8.39
N LEU A 165 0.25 -15.24 8.28
CA LEU A 165 -0.72 -14.46 7.50
C LEU A 165 -0.73 -14.85 6.02
N TRP A 166 0.47 -15.06 5.44
CA TRP A 166 0.57 -15.51 4.06
C TRP A 166 -0.09 -16.88 3.85
N LEU A 167 0.18 -17.85 4.73
CA LEU A 167 -0.46 -19.18 4.66
C LEU A 167 -1.99 -19.10 4.74
N LEU A 168 -2.51 -18.27 5.64
CA LEU A 168 -3.96 -18.06 5.77
C LEU A 168 -4.57 -17.32 4.57
N GLY A 169 -3.85 -16.38 3.98
CA GLY A 169 -4.28 -15.60 2.81
C GLY A 169 -4.11 -16.31 1.48
N TRP A 170 -3.27 -17.37 1.43
CA TRP A 170 -2.89 -18.04 0.19
C TRP A 170 -4.08 -18.61 -0.62
N PRO A 171 -5.06 -19.31 -0.01
CA PRO A 171 -6.21 -19.84 -0.77
C PRO A 171 -7.05 -18.72 -1.42
N LEU A 172 -7.24 -17.62 -0.69
CA LEU A 172 -7.99 -16.46 -1.20
C LEU A 172 -7.21 -15.75 -2.32
N GLY A 173 -5.88 -15.69 -2.22
CA GLY A 173 -5.02 -15.17 -3.28
C GLY A 173 -5.09 -16.00 -4.57
N CYS A 174 -5.12 -17.32 -4.47
CA CYS A 174 -5.34 -18.23 -5.59
C CYS A 174 -6.71 -18.00 -6.23
N ALA A 175 -7.77 -17.84 -5.42
CA ALA A 175 -9.11 -17.55 -5.92
C ALA A 175 -9.18 -16.22 -6.70
N PHE A 176 -8.50 -15.18 -6.21
CA PHE A 176 -8.40 -13.90 -6.91
C PHE A 176 -7.65 -14.02 -8.24
N TYR A 177 -6.55 -14.76 -8.27
CA TYR A 177 -5.80 -15.01 -9.50
C TYR A 177 -6.65 -15.78 -10.53
N LEU A 178 -7.32 -16.86 -10.13
CA LEU A 178 -8.21 -17.62 -11.02
C LEU A 178 -9.33 -16.74 -11.58
N ARG A 179 -9.94 -15.90 -10.76
CA ARG A 179 -10.95 -14.93 -11.21
C ARG A 179 -10.39 -13.96 -12.26
N ASP A 180 -9.16 -13.51 -12.10
CA ASP A 180 -8.53 -12.63 -13.09
C ASP A 180 -8.30 -13.35 -14.43
N CYS A 181 -7.87 -14.61 -14.38
CA CYS A 181 -7.69 -15.44 -15.58
C CYS A 181 -9.00 -15.72 -16.33
N LEU A 182 -10.12 -15.89 -15.60
CA LEU A 182 -11.45 -16.14 -16.19
C LEU A 182 -12.11 -14.88 -16.77
N ARG A 183 -11.60 -13.69 -16.47
CA ARG A 183 -12.15 -12.40 -16.97
C ARG A 183 -11.44 -11.87 -18.21
N LYS A 184 -10.41 -12.57 -18.66
CA LYS A 184 -9.71 -12.33 -19.93
C LYS A 184 -10.44 -13.05 -21.06
#